data_bb940c5bac78b726d73bb922e3631be5
#
_entry.id   bb940c5bac78b726d73bb922e3631be5
#
_cell.length_a   1.000
_cell.length_b   1.000
_cell.length_c   1.000
_cell.angle_alpha   90.00
_cell.angle_beta   90.00
_cell.angle_gamma   90.00
#
_symmetry.space_group_name_H-M   'P 1'
#
loop_
_entity.id
_entity.type
_entity.pdbx_description
1 polymer ?
#
loop_
_entity_poly.entity_id
_entity_poly.type
_entity_poly.pdbx_seq_one_letter_code
_entity_poly.pdbx_strand_id
1 'polypeptide(L)'
;MRLNHIALAVVVSGAAVATTANAARDTIQIAGSSTVLPYASIVAEEFGKTFPQFKAPVVGSGGSSGGLKQFCNGVGDNTIDIANSSRKIKDTELAACKKAGVNQVIEIKIGYDGIVFASNASKATYKLRPQHVYAALAAQLPSNGKM
;
A
#
# COMPACT_ATOMS: atom_id res chain seq x y z
N MET A 1 42.10 33.10 -65.34
CA MET A 1 41.82 32.98 -63.92
C MET A 1 40.40 32.49 -63.73
N ARG A 2 40.19 31.22 -63.30
CA ARG A 2 38.89 30.64 -63.06
C ARG A 2 38.75 30.48 -61.56
N LEU A 3 37.81 31.21 -60.93
CA LEU A 3 37.43 31.07 -59.53
C LEU A 3 36.53 29.86 -59.40
N ASN A 4 36.97 28.84 -58.66
CA ASN A 4 36.13 27.73 -58.20
C ASN A 4 35.36 28.15 -56.96
N HIS A 5 34.06 28.19 -57.05
CA HIS A 5 33.20 28.31 -55.91
C HIS A 5 32.99 26.94 -55.22
N ILE A 6 33.58 26.73 -54.05
CA ILE A 6 33.33 25.53 -53.22
C ILE A 6 32.07 25.85 -52.40
N ALA A 7 30.99 25.20 -52.72
CA ALA A 7 29.74 25.27 -51.91
C ALA A 7 29.88 24.34 -50.71
N LEU A 8 29.94 24.92 -49.52
CA LEU A 8 29.97 24.19 -48.23
C LEU A 8 28.51 23.83 -47.87
N ALA A 9 28.14 22.58 -48.05
CA ALA A 9 26.85 22.05 -47.57
C ALA A 9 26.92 21.75 -46.08
N VAL A 10 26.26 22.55 -45.27
CA VAL A 10 26.08 22.30 -43.85
C VAL A 10 24.92 21.33 -43.66
N VAL A 11 25.25 20.07 -43.35
CA VAL A 11 24.24 19.07 -42.95
C VAL A 11 23.91 19.27 -41.47
N VAL A 12 22.76 19.89 -41.20
CA VAL A 12 22.20 20.00 -39.84
C VAL A 12 21.54 18.65 -39.52
N SER A 13 22.28 17.78 -38.85
CA SER A 13 21.71 16.55 -38.27
C SER A 13 20.82 16.91 -37.07
N GLY A 14 19.52 17.02 -37.30
CA GLY A 14 18.54 17.14 -36.24
C GLY A 14 18.49 15.86 -35.40
N ALA A 15 19.10 15.86 -34.23
CA ALA A 15 18.91 14.82 -33.24
C ALA A 15 17.46 14.88 -32.75
N ALA A 16 16.61 13.99 -33.24
CA ALA A 16 15.30 13.77 -32.69
C ALA A 16 15.47 13.19 -31.28
N VAL A 17 15.31 14.03 -30.27
CA VAL A 17 15.19 13.58 -28.87
C VAL A 17 13.86 12.85 -28.77
N ALA A 18 13.87 11.53 -28.87
CA ALA A 18 12.73 10.70 -28.54
C ALA A 18 12.50 10.83 -27.03
N THR A 19 11.58 11.70 -26.62
CA THR A 19 11.04 11.70 -25.28
C THR A 19 10.29 10.39 -25.13
N THR A 20 10.88 9.41 -24.43
CA THR A 20 10.16 8.24 -23.96
C THR A 20 9.07 8.76 -23.03
N ALA A 21 7.84 8.85 -23.53
CA ALA A 21 6.69 9.01 -22.68
C ALA A 21 6.65 7.76 -21.79
N ASN A 22 7.04 7.87 -20.52
CA ASN A 22 6.72 6.86 -19.53
C ASN A 22 5.19 6.80 -19.49
N ALA A 23 4.62 5.77 -20.12
CA ALA A 23 3.20 5.50 -19.99
C ALA A 23 2.94 5.23 -18.50
N ALA A 24 2.19 6.11 -17.86
CA ALA A 24 1.77 5.92 -16.49
C ALA A 24 1.10 4.54 -16.36
N ARG A 25 1.35 3.85 -15.25
CA ARG A 25 0.72 2.56 -14.97
C ARG A 25 -0.81 2.71 -15.02
N ASP A 26 -1.47 1.86 -15.78
CA ASP A 26 -2.92 1.86 -15.99
C ASP A 26 -3.68 0.95 -15.01
N THR A 27 -2.98 0.38 -14.03
CA THR A 27 -3.53 -0.57 -13.06
C THR A 27 -3.26 -0.09 -11.64
N ILE A 28 -4.31 0.02 -10.83
CA ILE A 28 -4.22 0.39 -9.43
C ILE A 28 -3.60 -0.77 -8.65
N GLN A 29 -2.55 -0.48 -7.88
CA GLN A 29 -1.85 -1.44 -7.04
C GLN A 29 -2.24 -1.22 -5.57
N ILE A 30 -2.72 -2.25 -4.92
CA ILE A 30 -3.21 -2.23 -3.55
C ILE A 30 -2.47 -3.31 -2.75
N ALA A 31 -1.97 -3.00 -1.56
CA ALA A 31 -1.40 -4.01 -0.68
C ALA A 31 -1.62 -3.67 0.79
N GLY A 32 -1.51 -4.66 1.67
CA GLY A 32 -1.54 -4.40 3.10
C GLY A 32 -2.25 -5.47 3.93
N SER A 33 -3.18 -5.05 4.76
CA SER A 33 -3.86 -5.85 5.76
C SER A 33 -4.46 -7.14 5.20
N SER A 34 -4.13 -8.28 5.80
CA SER A 34 -4.77 -9.56 5.50
C SER A 34 -6.24 -9.63 5.93
N THR A 35 -6.63 -8.84 6.94
CA THR A 35 -8.04 -8.69 7.35
C THR A 35 -8.87 -7.99 6.27
N VAL A 36 -8.33 -6.96 5.64
CA VAL A 36 -9.02 -6.17 4.61
C VAL A 36 -8.95 -6.85 3.24
N LEU A 37 -7.96 -7.70 3.01
CA LEU A 37 -7.69 -8.35 1.72
C LEU A 37 -8.95 -8.98 1.07
N PRO A 38 -9.75 -9.82 1.73
CA PRO A 38 -10.90 -10.45 1.08
C PRO A 38 -11.94 -9.43 0.61
N TYR A 39 -12.17 -8.38 1.38
CA TYR A 39 -13.11 -7.29 1.00
C TYR A 39 -12.58 -6.48 -0.18
N ALA A 40 -11.32 -6.08 -0.11
CA ALA A 40 -10.68 -5.32 -1.19
C ALA A 40 -10.62 -6.13 -2.49
N SER A 41 -10.42 -7.46 -2.42
CA SER A 41 -10.42 -8.34 -3.59
C SER A 41 -11.78 -8.40 -4.27
N ILE A 42 -12.87 -8.51 -3.49
CA ILE A 42 -14.24 -8.48 -4.01
C ILE A 42 -14.53 -7.14 -4.69
N VAL A 43 -14.16 -6.02 -4.05
CA VAL A 43 -14.36 -4.68 -4.63
C VAL A 43 -13.55 -4.51 -5.92
N ALA A 44 -12.31 -4.99 -5.97
CA ALA A 44 -11.48 -4.92 -7.18
C ALA A 44 -12.07 -5.75 -8.34
N GLU A 45 -12.60 -6.94 -8.05
CA GLU A 45 -13.27 -7.77 -9.03
C GLU A 45 -14.55 -7.11 -9.58
N GLU A 46 -15.39 -6.60 -8.68
CA GLU A 46 -16.63 -5.92 -9.07
C GLU A 46 -16.35 -4.60 -9.82
N PHE A 47 -15.27 -3.90 -9.48
CA PHE A 47 -14.82 -2.74 -10.24
C PHE A 47 -14.49 -3.12 -11.69
N GLY A 48 -13.74 -4.19 -11.91
CA GLY A 48 -13.40 -4.65 -13.26
C GLY A 48 -14.62 -5.08 -14.08
N LYS A 49 -15.64 -5.67 -13.43
CA LYS A 49 -16.91 -6.02 -14.08
C LYS A 49 -17.76 -4.79 -14.43
N THR A 50 -17.82 -3.84 -13.51
CA THR A 50 -18.66 -2.63 -13.64
C THR A 50 -18.05 -1.62 -14.62
N PHE A 51 -16.72 -1.55 -14.65
CA PHE A 51 -15.97 -0.58 -15.46
C PHE A 51 -14.96 -1.28 -16.38
N PRO A 52 -15.44 -2.03 -17.41
CA PRO A 52 -14.58 -2.86 -18.26
C PRO A 52 -13.56 -2.07 -19.09
N GLN A 53 -13.71 -0.75 -19.19
CA GLN A 53 -12.74 0.13 -19.83
C GLN A 53 -11.46 0.35 -18.99
N PHE A 54 -11.47 -0.01 -17.71
CA PHE A 54 -10.32 0.05 -16.83
C PHE A 54 -9.84 -1.35 -16.43
N LYS A 55 -8.56 -1.50 -16.19
CA LYS A 55 -8.02 -2.74 -15.62
C LYS A 55 -8.48 -2.89 -14.18
N ALA A 56 -8.84 -4.11 -13.80
CA ALA A 56 -9.16 -4.41 -12.40
C ALA A 56 -7.96 -4.12 -11.50
N PRO A 57 -8.16 -3.49 -10.32
CA PRO A 57 -7.11 -3.29 -9.36
C PRO A 57 -6.45 -4.61 -8.92
N VAL A 58 -5.15 -4.60 -8.70
CA VAL A 58 -4.40 -5.75 -8.16
C VAL A 58 -4.30 -5.59 -6.65
N VAL A 59 -4.75 -6.60 -5.91
CA VAL A 59 -4.76 -6.56 -4.44
C VAL A 59 -3.83 -7.62 -3.88
N GLY A 60 -2.82 -7.18 -3.12
CA GLY A 60 -1.85 -8.04 -2.46
C GLY A 60 -1.95 -8.00 -0.93
N SER A 61 -1.45 -9.05 -0.29
CA SER A 61 -1.28 -9.11 1.16
C SER A 61 0.13 -8.71 1.58
N GLY A 62 0.30 -8.31 2.83
CA GLY A 62 1.61 -7.92 3.39
C GLY A 62 1.49 -7.44 4.83
N GLY A 63 0.26 -7.54 5.40
CA GLY A 63 -0.07 -6.95 6.70
C GLY A 63 -0.12 -5.43 6.66
N SER A 64 -0.81 -4.81 7.62
CA SER A 64 -0.99 -3.35 7.66
C SER A 64 0.34 -2.59 7.63
N SER A 65 1.32 -3.02 8.43
CA SER A 65 2.64 -2.37 8.46
C SER A 65 3.42 -2.52 7.16
N GLY A 66 3.33 -3.70 6.51
CA GLY A 66 3.98 -3.95 5.24
C GLY A 66 3.40 -3.10 4.11
N GLY A 67 2.06 -3.03 4.02
CA GLY A 67 1.38 -2.19 3.05
C GLY A 67 1.68 -0.70 3.25
N LEU A 68 1.59 -0.20 4.48
CA LEU A 68 1.92 1.19 4.80
C LEU A 68 3.39 1.52 4.49
N LYS A 69 4.32 0.59 4.74
CA LYS A 69 5.73 0.78 4.36
C LYS A 69 5.90 0.87 2.85
N GLN A 70 5.23 0.02 2.07
CA GLN A 70 5.28 0.08 0.61
C GLN A 70 4.68 1.39 0.08
N PHE A 71 3.54 1.80 0.62
CA PHE A 71 2.88 3.07 0.28
C PHE A 71 3.78 4.28 0.57
N CYS A 72 4.49 4.26 1.68
CA CYS A 72 5.41 5.33 2.08
C CYS A 72 6.81 5.22 1.43
N ASN A 73 7.03 4.38 0.42
CA ASN A 73 8.30 4.34 -0.32
C ASN A 73 8.43 5.45 -1.37
N GLY A 74 7.38 6.21 -1.62
CA GLY A 74 7.39 7.32 -2.59
C GLY A 74 6.15 7.35 -3.47
N VAL A 75 6.23 8.15 -4.53
CA VAL A 75 5.19 8.29 -5.54
C VAL A 75 5.76 7.87 -6.90
N GLY A 76 5.08 6.99 -7.61
CA GLY A 76 5.50 6.55 -8.95
C GLY A 76 5.09 5.12 -9.28
N ASP A 77 5.44 4.67 -10.47
CA ASP A 77 4.98 3.39 -11.05
C ASP A 77 5.46 2.14 -10.27
N ASN A 78 6.51 2.27 -9.48
CA ASN A 78 7.07 1.19 -8.67
C ASN A 78 6.56 1.17 -7.22
N THR A 79 5.57 2.01 -6.89
CA THR A 79 4.94 2.07 -5.57
C THR A 79 3.48 1.69 -5.65
N ILE A 80 2.88 1.30 -4.53
CA ILE A 80 1.44 1.03 -4.48
C ILE A 80 0.64 2.32 -4.35
N ASP A 81 -0.58 2.32 -4.88
CA ASP A 81 -1.48 3.49 -4.85
C ASP A 81 -2.32 3.54 -3.58
N ILE A 82 -2.67 2.37 -3.03
CA ILE A 82 -3.52 2.23 -1.85
C ILE A 82 -2.91 1.24 -0.87
N ALA A 83 -2.81 1.64 0.39
CA ALA A 83 -2.46 0.72 1.47
C ALA A 83 -3.71 0.32 2.25
N ASN A 84 -4.02 -0.97 2.29
CA ASN A 84 -5.04 -1.50 3.18
C ASN A 84 -4.50 -1.64 4.60
N SER A 85 -5.26 -1.17 5.58
CA SER A 85 -4.87 -1.26 6.99
C SER A 85 -6.05 -1.61 7.87
N SER A 86 -5.83 -2.49 8.86
CA SER A 86 -6.79 -2.81 9.93
C SER A 86 -6.63 -1.87 11.15
N ARG A 87 -5.83 -0.84 11.04
CA ARG A 87 -5.60 0.17 12.08
C ARG A 87 -5.28 1.52 11.45
N LYS A 88 -5.41 2.57 12.24
CA LYS A 88 -4.96 3.90 11.84
C LYS A 88 -3.46 3.91 11.54
N ILE A 89 -3.04 4.72 10.56
CA ILE A 89 -1.62 4.99 10.31
C ILE A 89 -0.99 5.66 11.52
N LYS A 90 0.25 5.29 11.86
CA LYS A 90 1.00 5.87 12.99
C LYS A 90 1.71 7.15 12.57
N ASP A 91 1.98 8.04 13.53
CA ASP A 91 2.72 9.27 13.26
C ASP A 91 4.13 9.02 12.71
N THR A 92 4.79 7.95 13.16
CA THR A 92 6.09 7.52 12.63
C THR A 92 6.03 7.06 11.18
N GLU A 93 4.92 6.43 10.78
CA GLU A 93 4.68 6.02 9.39
C GLU A 93 4.35 7.23 8.51
N LEU A 94 3.55 8.17 9.01
CA LEU A 94 3.29 9.46 8.32
C LEU A 94 4.58 10.27 8.11
N ALA A 95 5.46 10.30 9.11
CA ALA A 95 6.76 10.96 9.00
C ALA A 95 7.64 10.29 7.93
N ALA A 96 7.62 8.95 7.84
CA ALA A 96 8.33 8.20 6.80
C ALA A 96 7.76 8.48 5.41
N CYS A 97 6.43 8.49 5.25
CA CYS A 97 5.75 8.90 4.02
C CYS A 97 6.23 10.28 3.54
N LYS A 98 6.15 11.27 4.42
CA LYS A 98 6.54 12.66 4.12
C LYS A 98 8.01 12.74 3.69
N LYS A 99 8.91 12.03 4.38
CA LYS A 99 10.34 11.97 4.04
C LYS A 99 10.58 11.37 2.65
N ALA A 100 9.74 10.44 2.22
CA ALA A 100 9.80 9.81 0.90
C ALA A 100 9.04 10.59 -0.19
N GLY A 101 8.53 11.79 0.09
CA GLY A 101 7.81 12.63 -0.88
C GLY A 101 6.31 12.37 -0.97
N VAL A 102 5.75 11.46 -0.15
CA VAL A 102 4.30 11.27 -0.02
C VAL A 102 3.77 12.31 0.97
N ASN A 103 3.48 13.51 0.46
CA ASN A 103 3.17 14.68 1.29
C ASN A 103 1.72 14.71 1.79
N GLN A 104 0.82 14.02 1.12
CA GLN A 104 -0.59 13.96 1.48
C GLN A 104 -1.04 12.50 1.57
N VAL A 105 -1.55 12.12 2.73
CA VAL A 105 -2.14 10.80 2.98
C VAL A 105 -3.60 11.00 3.36
N ILE A 106 -4.50 10.36 2.61
CA ILE A 106 -5.93 10.38 2.87
C ILE A 106 -6.30 9.04 3.50
N GLU A 107 -6.89 9.06 4.70
CA GLU A 107 -7.38 7.88 5.39
C GLU A 107 -8.89 7.78 5.23
N ILE A 108 -9.36 6.69 4.64
CA ILE A 108 -10.78 6.40 4.46
C ILE A 108 -11.16 5.21 5.33
N LYS A 109 -12.02 5.44 6.32
CA LYS A 109 -12.55 4.37 7.16
C LYS A 109 -13.71 3.67 6.44
N ILE A 110 -13.54 2.39 6.15
CA ILE A 110 -14.54 1.57 5.45
C ILE A 110 -15.37 0.69 6.39
N GLY A 111 -14.92 0.50 7.65
CA GLY A 111 -15.63 -0.34 8.61
C GLY A 111 -14.88 -0.50 9.93
N TYR A 112 -15.38 -1.40 10.74
CA TYR A 112 -14.77 -1.82 12.00
C TYR A 112 -14.50 -3.32 11.94
N ASP A 113 -13.41 -3.73 12.59
CA ASP A 113 -13.06 -5.13 12.83
C ASP A 113 -13.04 -5.40 14.33
N GLY A 114 -13.20 -6.67 14.71
CA GLY A 114 -13.23 -7.09 16.10
C GLY A 114 -12.45 -8.39 16.29
N ILE A 115 -11.73 -8.49 17.40
CA ILE A 115 -11.07 -9.72 17.83
C ILE A 115 -11.96 -10.40 18.87
N VAL A 116 -12.22 -11.70 18.65
CA VAL A 116 -13.01 -12.51 19.55
C VAL A 116 -12.20 -13.74 20.01
N PHE A 117 -12.49 -14.17 21.23
CA PHE A 117 -12.02 -15.47 21.72
C PHE A 117 -13.17 -16.47 21.56
N ALA A 118 -12.92 -17.50 20.77
CA ALA A 118 -13.93 -18.53 20.54
C ALA A 118 -13.47 -19.87 21.12
N SER A 119 -14.42 -20.61 21.68
CA SER A 119 -14.22 -21.99 22.13
C SER A 119 -15.36 -22.86 21.62
N ASN A 120 -15.13 -24.18 21.63
CA ASN A 120 -16.23 -25.12 21.32
C ASN A 120 -17.37 -24.94 22.32
N ALA A 121 -18.62 -24.93 21.83
CA ALA A 121 -19.82 -24.75 22.65
C ALA A 121 -19.97 -25.81 23.75
N SER A 122 -19.38 -27.00 23.61
CA SER A 122 -19.34 -28.06 24.63
C SER A 122 -18.31 -27.85 25.73
N LYS A 123 -17.43 -26.84 25.62
CA LYS A 123 -16.41 -26.50 26.62
C LYS A 123 -16.94 -25.48 27.63
N ALA A 124 -16.24 -25.38 28.75
CA ALA A 124 -16.59 -24.41 29.77
C ALA A 124 -16.59 -22.97 29.23
N THR A 125 -17.56 -22.18 29.64
CA THR A 125 -17.59 -20.74 29.34
C THR A 125 -16.57 -20.00 30.18
N TYR A 126 -15.66 -19.30 29.54
CA TYR A 126 -14.63 -18.52 30.21
C TYR A 126 -15.06 -17.03 30.28
N LYS A 127 -15.03 -16.45 31.46
CA LYS A 127 -15.18 -15.00 31.65
C LYS A 127 -13.79 -14.37 31.66
N LEU A 128 -13.24 -14.15 30.47
CA LEU A 128 -11.90 -13.59 30.33
C LEU A 128 -11.90 -12.07 30.54
N ARG A 129 -10.85 -11.57 31.17
CA ARG A 129 -10.48 -10.15 31.26
C ARG A 129 -9.15 -9.94 30.59
N PRO A 130 -8.79 -8.73 30.15
CA PRO A 130 -7.50 -8.46 29.51
C PRO A 130 -6.30 -8.95 30.31
N GLN A 131 -6.34 -8.84 31.65
CA GLN A 131 -5.26 -9.34 32.51
C GLN A 131 -5.07 -10.85 32.45
N HIS A 132 -6.15 -11.63 32.24
CA HIS A 132 -6.03 -13.09 32.10
C HIS A 132 -5.31 -13.45 30.81
N VAL A 133 -5.60 -12.73 29.71
CA VAL A 133 -4.92 -12.92 28.43
C VAL A 133 -3.46 -12.52 28.53
N TYR A 134 -3.19 -11.37 29.17
CA TYR A 134 -1.82 -10.94 29.41
C TYR A 134 -1.04 -11.98 30.23
N ALA A 135 -1.61 -12.46 31.36
CA ALA A 135 -0.95 -13.44 32.20
C ALA A 135 -0.67 -14.76 31.49
N ALA A 136 -1.54 -15.16 30.56
CA ALA A 136 -1.37 -16.39 29.76
C ALA A 136 -0.27 -16.27 28.68
N LEU A 137 0.00 -15.07 28.18
CA LEU A 137 0.93 -14.83 27.07
C LEU A 137 2.26 -14.22 27.49
N ALA A 138 2.33 -13.62 28.69
CA ALA A 138 3.54 -12.97 29.17
C ALA A 138 4.61 -14.00 29.54
N ALA A 139 5.84 -13.79 29.10
CA ALA A 139 6.99 -14.63 29.49
C ALA A 139 7.35 -14.47 30.97
N GLN A 140 7.06 -13.30 31.56
CA GLN A 140 7.25 -12.98 32.94
C GLN A 140 6.08 -12.16 33.46
N LEU A 141 5.61 -12.49 34.67
CA LEU A 141 4.60 -11.72 35.38
C LEU A 141 5.26 -10.76 36.37
N PRO A 142 4.71 -9.58 36.61
CA PRO A 142 5.18 -8.69 37.66
C PRO A 142 5.19 -9.40 39.02
N SER A 143 6.31 -9.36 39.73
CA SER A 143 6.52 -10.08 41.00
C SER A 143 5.62 -9.63 42.14
N ASN A 144 4.98 -8.47 42.02
CA ASN A 144 4.12 -7.85 43.04
C ASN A 144 2.63 -7.84 42.66
N GLY A 145 2.22 -8.61 41.65
CA GLY A 145 0.82 -8.75 41.26
C GLY A 145 0.16 -7.47 40.71
N LYS A 146 0.92 -6.39 40.50
CA LYS A 146 0.47 -5.16 39.84
C LYS A 146 0.88 -5.21 38.38
N MET A 147 -0.08 -5.06 37.49
CA MET A 147 0.15 -4.82 36.05
C MET A 147 0.36 -3.32 35.82
#